data_24083a5ef64dd42f065c8689e32bdac2
#
_entry.id   24083a5ef64dd42f065c8689e32bdac2
#
_cell.length_a   1.000
_cell.length_b   1.000
_cell.length_c   1.000
_cell.angle_alpha   90.00
_cell.angle_beta   90.00
_cell.angle_gamma   90.00
#
_symmetry.space_group_name_H-M   'P 1'
#
loop_
_entity.id
_entity.type
_entity.pdbx_description
1 polymer ?
#
loop_
_entity_poly.entity_id
_entity_poly.type
_entity_poly.pdbx_seq_one_letter_code
_entity_poly.pdbx_strand_id
1 'polypeptide(L)'
;AILSRLVVDERTLVSDVCHRLLDLAWEDYRVKCLNEEPRGSTGRGITPAYLDEVGQWQITYADFLGGANYFARKLTQRAERAIRTIQHVCQVSEETWKSFFTKLTEAELRANAEAIELGILKKEDVDFLQFMGEKPFTLNIARIIEVYWNAGKSLSKNIGEVRELILKEMLAGHTIIGEFGQAYWLDKRHGYSPNVTASHTYTPEIFESAGIPVQRVHTFGVAKAYDTKVGTHTFITEMDGSHPLAIKLKQIEFGTSTGRQRMVGWYDAIEKGDALRYGGFQDLMINKLDALTYSGAWNGELLICTAYQDSAGKLYKHVPRNEVIRKSLKPVYTAYPGWSEDISGARKFADLPVAARRYVAAMVKSLLEVAYADQTWPKDLPNLRYLGVGPLPSQIIKDVPPALELIKLA
;
A
#
# COMPACT_ATOMS: atom_id res chain seq x y z
N ALA A 1 -27.09 2.71 2.15
CA ALA A 1 -26.68 1.75 3.21
C ALA A 1 -25.26 2.04 3.74
N ILE A 2 -24.23 2.32 2.89
CA ILE A 2 -22.84 2.57 3.37
C ILE A 2 -22.77 3.89 4.12
N LEU A 3 -23.28 4.98 3.58
CA LEU A 3 -23.22 6.30 4.19
C LEU A 3 -23.85 6.37 5.59
N SER A 4 -24.88 5.56 5.86
CA SER A 4 -25.49 5.53 7.20
C SER A 4 -24.61 4.91 8.30
N ARG A 5 -23.48 4.28 7.91
CA ARG A 5 -22.51 3.64 8.81
C ARG A 5 -21.12 4.27 8.74
N LEU A 6 -20.95 5.24 7.84
CA LEU A 6 -19.68 5.95 7.67
C LEU A 6 -19.60 7.09 8.69
N VAL A 7 -18.47 7.16 9.39
CA VAL A 7 -18.07 8.35 10.15
C VAL A 7 -16.68 8.74 9.71
N VAL A 8 -16.48 10.02 9.41
CA VAL A 8 -15.19 10.59 9.01
C VAL A 8 -14.72 11.48 10.14
N ASP A 9 -13.51 11.25 10.64
CA ASP A 9 -12.93 12.11 11.67
C ASP A 9 -12.76 13.54 11.16
N GLU A 10 -13.15 14.52 11.95
CA GLU A 10 -13.07 15.94 11.60
C GLU A 10 -11.64 16.41 11.32
N ARG A 11 -10.62 15.72 11.86
CA ARG A 11 -9.20 16.01 11.65
C ARG A 11 -8.66 15.40 10.36
N THR A 12 -9.42 14.52 9.68
CA THR A 12 -8.97 13.87 8.44
C THR A 12 -8.59 14.91 7.39
N LEU A 13 -7.40 14.76 6.81
CA LEU A 13 -6.85 15.68 5.81
C LEU A 13 -7.63 15.60 4.50
N VAL A 14 -7.80 16.74 3.85
CA VAL A 14 -8.35 16.83 2.50
C VAL A 14 -7.23 16.98 1.49
N SER A 15 -7.03 15.93 0.67
CA SER A 15 -6.19 16.01 -0.52
C SER A 15 -7.01 16.49 -1.71
N ASP A 16 -6.50 17.46 -2.45
CA ASP A 16 -7.16 18.05 -3.63
C ASP A 16 -6.28 18.03 -4.88
N VAL A 17 -6.75 18.62 -5.95
CA VAL A 17 -6.03 18.68 -7.23
C VAL A 17 -4.65 19.34 -7.09
N CYS A 18 -4.48 20.32 -6.18
CA CYS A 18 -3.20 21.01 -5.97
C CYS A 18 -2.11 20.04 -5.45
N HIS A 19 -2.49 19.14 -4.55
CA HIS A 19 -1.60 18.11 -4.04
C HIS A 19 -1.19 17.11 -5.14
N ARG A 20 -2.15 16.73 -5.98
CA ARG A 20 -1.88 15.82 -7.11
C ARG A 20 -0.95 16.44 -8.14
N LEU A 21 -1.13 17.72 -8.45
CA LEU A 21 -0.26 18.46 -9.35
C LEU A 21 1.15 18.61 -8.76
N LEU A 22 1.28 18.88 -7.46
CA LEU A 22 2.58 18.91 -6.77
C LEU A 22 3.30 17.56 -6.80
N ASP A 23 2.57 16.47 -6.60
CA ASP A 23 3.12 15.11 -6.70
C ASP A 23 3.78 14.86 -8.07
N LEU A 24 3.08 15.22 -9.15
CA LEU A 24 3.60 15.10 -10.51
C LEU A 24 4.76 16.06 -10.78
N ALA A 25 4.68 17.29 -10.29
CA ALA A 25 5.74 18.28 -10.47
C ALA A 25 7.04 17.89 -9.77
N TRP A 26 6.98 17.28 -8.60
CA TRP A 26 8.17 16.78 -7.90
C TRP A 26 8.81 15.59 -8.60
N GLU A 27 8.02 14.70 -9.20
CA GLU A 27 8.57 13.61 -10.03
C GLU A 27 9.28 14.19 -11.28
N ASP A 28 8.66 15.17 -11.96
CA ASP A 28 9.25 15.87 -13.12
C ASP A 28 10.54 16.60 -12.74
N TYR A 29 10.55 17.31 -11.61
CA TYR A 29 11.70 18.04 -11.08
C TYR A 29 12.89 17.11 -10.78
N ARG A 30 12.64 15.93 -10.17
CA ARG A 30 13.70 14.95 -9.91
C ARG A 30 14.39 14.52 -11.18
N VAL A 31 13.60 14.18 -12.19
CA VAL A 31 14.12 13.68 -13.46
C VAL A 31 14.84 14.78 -14.23
N LYS A 32 14.20 15.95 -14.40
CA LYS A 32 14.69 17.00 -15.29
C LYS A 32 15.74 17.93 -14.68
N CYS A 33 15.58 18.25 -13.40
CA CYS A 33 16.45 19.24 -12.76
C CYS A 33 17.53 18.60 -11.87
N LEU A 34 17.23 17.46 -11.23
CA LEU A 34 18.17 16.80 -10.32
C LEU A 34 18.88 15.59 -10.97
N ASN A 35 18.44 15.17 -12.15
CA ASN A 35 18.93 13.95 -12.82
C ASN A 35 18.87 12.71 -11.90
N GLU A 36 17.79 12.63 -11.12
CA GLU A 36 17.49 11.51 -10.22
C GLU A 36 16.40 10.61 -10.80
N GLU A 37 16.37 9.37 -10.34
CA GLU A 37 15.24 8.47 -10.58
C GLU A 37 13.96 9.01 -9.96
N PRO A 38 12.78 8.89 -10.62
CA PRO A 38 11.49 9.22 -10.02
C PRO A 38 11.24 8.31 -8.83
N ARG A 39 10.54 8.79 -7.82
CA ARG A 39 10.15 7.94 -6.65
C ARG A 39 9.00 6.98 -6.98
N GLY A 40 8.35 7.19 -8.10
CA GLY A 40 7.22 6.37 -8.54
C GLY A 40 5.95 6.69 -7.78
N SER A 41 5.71 7.97 -7.49
CA SER A 41 4.47 8.42 -6.86
C SER A 41 3.23 7.90 -7.60
N THR A 42 2.17 7.62 -6.85
CA THR A 42 0.86 7.25 -7.42
C THR A 42 0.10 8.44 -7.98
N GLY A 43 0.57 9.67 -7.79
CA GLY A 43 -0.12 10.89 -8.21
C GLY A 43 -1.40 11.17 -7.42
N ARG A 44 -1.50 10.64 -6.20
CA ARG A 44 -2.68 10.85 -5.33
C ARG A 44 -2.53 12.03 -4.37
N GLY A 45 -1.38 12.68 -4.36
CA GLY A 45 -1.13 13.87 -3.55
C GLY A 45 -0.93 13.58 -2.06
N ILE A 46 -0.57 12.35 -1.70
CA ILE A 46 -0.42 11.95 -0.28
C ILE A 46 0.69 12.74 0.40
N THR A 47 1.90 12.74 -0.15
CA THR A 47 3.04 13.46 0.44
C THR A 47 2.80 14.97 0.54
N PRO A 48 2.30 15.66 -0.50
CA PRO A 48 1.98 17.08 -0.40
C PRO A 48 0.90 17.40 0.66
N ALA A 49 -0.10 16.52 0.84
CA ALA A 49 -1.13 16.72 1.88
C ALA A 49 -0.55 16.63 3.29
N TYR A 50 0.34 15.66 3.56
CA TYR A 50 1.06 15.56 4.83
C TYR A 50 2.04 16.71 5.06
N LEU A 51 2.66 17.26 4.00
CA LEU A 51 3.47 18.47 4.12
C LEU A 51 2.64 19.69 4.53
N ASP A 52 1.43 19.82 3.99
CA ASP A 52 0.50 20.87 4.41
C ASP A 52 0.10 20.72 5.89
N GLU A 53 -0.07 19.49 6.38
CA GLU A 53 -0.34 19.22 7.80
C GLU A 53 0.82 19.67 8.68
N VAL A 54 2.04 19.22 8.38
CA VAL A 54 3.25 19.60 9.14
C VAL A 54 3.49 21.10 9.06
N GLY A 55 3.20 21.73 7.91
CA GLY A 55 3.28 23.17 7.68
C GLY A 55 2.13 23.97 8.30
N GLN A 56 1.12 23.30 8.89
CA GLN A 56 -0.07 23.94 9.49
C GLN A 56 -0.94 24.70 8.48
N TRP A 57 -0.98 24.22 7.23
CA TRP A 57 -1.79 24.79 6.14
C TRP A 57 -2.89 23.84 5.65
N GLN A 58 -3.10 22.76 6.39
CA GLN A 58 -4.05 21.73 6.00
C GLN A 58 -5.48 22.25 5.91
N ILE A 59 -6.25 21.62 5.04
CA ILE A 59 -7.70 21.61 5.06
C ILE A 59 -8.11 20.27 5.63
N THR A 60 -9.04 20.26 6.56
CA THR A 60 -9.57 19.06 7.19
C THR A 60 -11.07 18.94 6.94
N TYR A 61 -11.65 17.80 7.27
CA TYR A 61 -13.10 17.61 7.13
C TYR A 61 -13.90 18.55 8.05
N ALA A 62 -13.34 19.03 9.18
CA ALA A 62 -13.96 20.08 10.00
C ALA A 62 -14.24 21.36 9.20
N ASP A 63 -13.42 21.70 8.21
CA ASP A 63 -13.61 22.89 7.38
C ASP A 63 -14.94 22.86 6.59
N PHE A 64 -15.48 21.68 6.29
CA PHE A 64 -16.79 21.53 5.64
C PHE A 64 -17.98 21.75 6.58
N LEU A 65 -17.76 21.77 7.88
CA LEU A 65 -18.77 22.14 8.88
C LEU A 65 -18.90 23.67 9.03
N GLY A 66 -17.85 24.39 8.64
CA GLY A 66 -17.79 25.84 8.66
C GLY A 66 -18.47 26.53 7.47
N GLY A 67 -18.10 27.77 7.24
CA GLY A 67 -18.62 28.57 6.13
C GLY A 67 -17.86 28.35 4.83
N ALA A 68 -18.57 28.35 3.69
CA ALA A 68 -17.99 28.19 2.37
C ALA A 68 -16.86 29.19 2.06
N ASN A 69 -16.99 30.44 2.52
CA ASN A 69 -15.98 31.49 2.32
C ASN A 69 -14.66 31.19 3.04
N TYR A 70 -14.72 30.55 4.20
CA TYR A 70 -13.51 30.14 4.92
C TYR A 70 -12.76 29.03 4.19
N PHE A 71 -13.48 28.00 3.77
CA PHE A 71 -12.95 26.92 2.94
C PHE A 71 -12.35 27.46 1.64
N ALA A 72 -13.08 28.31 0.91
CA ALA A 72 -12.65 28.93 -0.32
C ALA A 72 -11.33 29.70 -0.15
N ARG A 73 -11.19 30.49 0.91
CA ARG A 73 -9.96 31.21 1.23
C ARG A 73 -8.77 30.27 1.44
N LYS A 74 -8.93 29.22 2.27
CA LYS A 74 -7.87 28.22 2.51
C LYS A 74 -7.44 27.53 1.21
N LEU A 75 -8.41 27.13 0.39
CA LEU A 75 -8.13 26.45 -0.88
C LEU A 75 -7.45 27.37 -1.90
N THR A 76 -7.86 28.64 -1.99
CA THR A 76 -7.20 29.63 -2.85
C THR A 76 -5.74 29.85 -2.44
N GLN A 77 -5.46 30.02 -1.15
CA GLN A 77 -4.10 30.17 -0.64
C GLN A 77 -3.23 28.92 -0.93
N ARG A 78 -3.80 27.73 -0.82
CA ARG A 78 -3.13 26.47 -1.17
C ARG A 78 -2.81 26.45 -2.67
N ALA A 79 -3.78 26.77 -3.52
CA ALA A 79 -3.61 26.81 -4.96
C ALA A 79 -2.50 27.77 -5.41
N GLU A 80 -2.49 28.98 -4.87
CA GLU A 80 -1.43 29.95 -5.14
C GLU A 80 -0.05 29.45 -4.75
N ARG A 81 0.08 28.83 -3.58
CA ARG A 81 1.35 28.25 -3.11
C ARG A 81 1.78 27.09 -3.98
N ALA A 82 0.87 26.19 -4.36
CA ALA A 82 1.13 25.06 -5.24
C ALA A 82 1.61 25.54 -6.62
N ILE A 83 0.90 26.48 -7.25
CA ILE A 83 1.26 27.04 -8.55
C ILE A 83 2.67 27.66 -8.51
N ARG A 84 2.97 28.50 -7.50
CA ARG A 84 4.30 29.11 -7.36
C ARG A 84 5.41 28.06 -7.20
N THR A 85 5.14 26.99 -6.45
CA THR A 85 6.09 25.88 -6.28
C THR A 85 6.30 25.16 -7.61
N ILE A 86 5.24 24.82 -8.32
CA ILE A 86 5.30 24.10 -9.60
C ILE A 86 6.04 24.94 -10.66
N GLN A 87 5.73 26.22 -10.76
CA GLN A 87 6.29 27.10 -11.77
C GLN A 87 7.74 27.52 -11.47
N HIS A 88 8.02 27.96 -10.24
CA HIS A 88 9.28 28.60 -9.92
C HIS A 88 10.30 27.68 -9.23
N VAL A 89 9.86 26.72 -8.45
CA VAL A 89 10.75 25.75 -7.77
C VAL A 89 10.97 24.54 -8.66
N CYS A 90 9.88 23.91 -9.12
CA CYS A 90 9.97 22.71 -9.96
C CYS A 90 10.30 23.03 -11.43
N GLN A 91 10.20 24.30 -11.87
CA GLN A 91 10.53 24.76 -13.22
C GLN A 91 9.81 23.95 -14.31
N VAL A 92 8.57 23.58 -14.04
CA VAL A 92 7.73 22.80 -14.97
C VAL A 92 7.49 23.62 -16.24
N SER A 93 7.62 23.01 -17.43
CA SER A 93 7.27 23.67 -18.70
C SER A 93 5.75 23.80 -18.88
N GLU A 94 5.29 24.75 -19.72
CA GLU A 94 3.88 24.94 -20.03
C GLU A 94 3.23 23.68 -20.64
N GLU A 95 3.98 22.98 -21.49
CA GLU A 95 3.55 21.72 -22.10
C GLU A 95 3.35 20.63 -21.02
N THR A 96 4.33 20.49 -20.11
CA THR A 96 4.27 19.53 -19.01
C THR A 96 3.12 19.87 -18.05
N TRP A 97 2.92 21.17 -17.73
CA TRP A 97 1.80 21.63 -16.94
C TRP A 97 0.45 21.14 -17.51
N LYS A 98 0.21 21.36 -18.80
CA LYS A 98 -1.01 20.87 -19.47
C LYS A 98 -1.11 19.35 -19.43
N SER A 99 0.00 18.65 -19.64
CA SER A 99 0.02 17.16 -19.63
C SER A 99 -0.37 16.57 -18.29
N PHE A 100 -0.16 17.27 -17.17
CA PHE A 100 -0.53 16.79 -15.85
C PHE A 100 -2.03 16.55 -15.72
N PHE A 101 -2.85 17.47 -16.20
CA PHE A 101 -4.31 17.33 -16.15
C PHE A 101 -4.79 16.16 -17.01
N THR A 102 -4.24 15.99 -18.20
CA THR A 102 -4.56 14.84 -19.06
C THR A 102 -4.17 13.51 -18.37
N LYS A 103 -2.96 13.43 -17.80
CA LYS A 103 -2.50 12.25 -17.05
C LYS A 103 -3.40 11.91 -15.86
N LEU A 104 -3.83 12.93 -15.11
CA LEU A 104 -4.74 12.74 -14.00
C LEU A 104 -6.12 12.25 -14.45
N THR A 105 -6.67 12.84 -15.50
CA THR A 105 -7.95 12.41 -16.10
C THR A 105 -7.88 10.96 -16.58
N GLU A 106 -6.86 10.60 -17.35
CA GLU A 106 -6.68 9.22 -17.82
C GLU A 106 -6.53 8.22 -16.69
N ALA A 107 -5.78 8.59 -15.63
CA ALA A 107 -5.62 7.72 -14.46
C ALA A 107 -6.95 7.48 -13.73
N GLU A 108 -7.79 8.53 -13.59
CA GLU A 108 -9.11 8.39 -12.96
C GLU A 108 -10.09 7.62 -13.84
N LEU A 109 -10.09 7.85 -15.14
CA LEU A 109 -10.93 7.09 -16.06
C LEU A 109 -10.63 5.59 -16.01
N ARG A 110 -9.34 5.22 -15.92
CA ARG A 110 -8.95 3.81 -15.76
C ARG A 110 -9.35 3.26 -14.38
N ALA A 111 -9.12 4.02 -13.32
CA ALA A 111 -9.40 3.57 -11.95
C ALA A 111 -10.91 3.42 -11.68
N ASN A 112 -11.75 4.19 -12.36
CA ASN A 112 -13.19 4.23 -12.15
C ASN A 112 -13.98 3.63 -13.32
N ALA A 113 -13.33 2.86 -14.21
CA ALA A 113 -13.96 2.32 -15.40
C ALA A 113 -15.23 1.52 -15.10
N GLU A 114 -15.19 0.63 -14.11
CA GLU A 114 -16.35 -0.16 -13.68
C GLU A 114 -17.48 0.71 -13.10
N ALA A 115 -17.16 1.70 -12.29
CA ALA A 115 -18.16 2.62 -11.72
C ALA A 115 -18.83 3.47 -12.80
N ILE A 116 -18.07 3.84 -13.84
CA ILE A 116 -18.59 4.58 -14.99
C ILE A 116 -19.50 3.67 -15.84
N GLU A 117 -19.08 2.44 -16.08
CA GLU A 117 -19.88 1.44 -16.82
C GLU A 117 -21.20 1.13 -16.12
N LEU A 118 -21.18 1.04 -14.79
CA LEU A 118 -22.37 0.83 -13.95
C LEU A 118 -23.23 2.10 -13.79
N GLY A 119 -22.83 3.25 -14.36
CA GLY A 119 -23.56 4.51 -14.25
C GLY A 119 -23.53 5.14 -12.86
N ILE A 120 -22.62 4.71 -11.99
CA ILE A 120 -22.42 5.28 -10.63
C ILE A 120 -21.69 6.62 -10.71
N LEU A 121 -20.72 6.74 -11.63
CA LEU A 121 -19.97 7.95 -11.94
C LEU A 121 -20.12 8.31 -13.41
N LYS A 122 -20.01 9.60 -13.72
CA LYS A 122 -19.91 10.11 -15.08
C LYS A 122 -18.44 10.38 -15.41
N LYS A 123 -18.09 10.36 -16.70
CA LYS A 123 -16.72 10.70 -17.15
C LYS A 123 -16.34 12.13 -16.77
N GLU A 124 -17.29 13.05 -16.79
CA GLU A 124 -17.11 14.45 -16.42
C GLU A 124 -16.76 14.62 -14.93
N ASP A 125 -17.21 13.71 -14.06
CA ASP A 125 -16.92 13.77 -12.62
C ASP A 125 -15.43 13.49 -12.33
N VAL A 126 -14.74 12.80 -13.23
CA VAL A 126 -13.33 12.41 -13.12
C VAL A 126 -12.42 13.15 -14.12
N ASP A 127 -12.93 14.15 -14.81
CA ASP A 127 -12.16 14.98 -15.75
C ASP A 127 -11.43 16.11 -15.01
N PHE A 128 -10.11 16.03 -14.93
CA PHE A 128 -9.26 17.03 -14.29
C PHE A 128 -9.02 18.27 -15.18
N LEU A 129 -9.29 18.20 -16.49
CA LEU A 129 -9.16 19.36 -17.38
C LEU A 129 -10.09 20.51 -16.96
N GLN A 130 -11.22 20.21 -16.30
CA GLN A 130 -12.13 21.22 -15.74
C GLN A 130 -11.48 22.15 -14.70
N PHE A 131 -10.36 21.74 -14.09
CA PHE A 131 -9.65 22.51 -13.07
C PHE A 131 -8.52 23.37 -13.64
N MET A 132 -8.16 23.18 -14.91
CA MET A 132 -7.14 23.98 -15.59
C MET A 132 -7.68 25.39 -15.89
N GLY A 133 -6.88 26.42 -15.65
CA GLY A 133 -7.21 27.79 -16.04
C GLY A 133 -6.90 28.05 -17.52
N GLU A 134 -7.32 29.21 -18.00
CA GLU A 134 -7.13 29.60 -19.41
C GLU A 134 -5.67 29.86 -19.78
N LYS A 135 -4.87 30.32 -18.83
CA LYS A 135 -3.44 30.59 -19.02
C LYS A 135 -2.57 29.52 -18.39
N PRO A 136 -1.36 29.28 -18.90
CA PRO A 136 -0.41 28.42 -18.22
C PRO A 136 -0.22 28.82 -16.75
N PHE A 137 -0.03 27.83 -15.90
CA PHE A 137 0.16 27.99 -14.43
C PHE A 137 -0.98 28.76 -13.76
N THR A 138 -2.19 28.63 -14.28
CA THR A 138 -3.42 29.07 -13.60
C THR A 138 -4.39 27.92 -13.40
N LEU A 139 -5.23 28.03 -12.37
CA LEU A 139 -6.28 27.07 -12.05
C LEU A 139 -7.65 27.73 -12.11
N ASN A 140 -8.66 26.99 -12.51
CA ASN A 140 -10.05 27.39 -12.36
C ASN A 140 -10.48 27.25 -10.90
N ILE A 141 -10.07 28.23 -10.08
CA ILE A 141 -10.27 28.20 -8.63
C ILE A 141 -11.76 28.11 -8.25
N ALA A 142 -12.61 28.80 -8.98
CA ALA A 142 -14.05 28.76 -8.72
C ALA A 142 -14.60 27.32 -8.88
N ARG A 143 -14.19 26.63 -9.95
CA ARG A 143 -14.61 25.24 -10.19
C ARG A 143 -14.03 24.27 -9.16
N ILE A 144 -12.78 24.46 -8.74
CA ILE A 144 -12.17 23.64 -7.70
C ILE A 144 -12.95 23.80 -6.38
N ILE A 145 -13.22 25.05 -5.97
CA ILE A 145 -13.99 25.34 -4.75
C ILE A 145 -15.36 24.67 -4.83
N GLU A 146 -16.07 24.86 -5.94
CA GLU A 146 -17.41 24.30 -6.15
C GLU A 146 -17.41 22.77 -5.96
N VAL A 147 -16.53 22.07 -6.69
CA VAL A 147 -16.49 20.60 -6.69
C VAL A 147 -16.11 20.06 -5.31
N TYR A 148 -15.04 20.57 -4.71
CA TYR A 148 -14.56 20.05 -3.41
C TYR A 148 -15.48 20.45 -2.26
N TRP A 149 -16.04 21.66 -2.29
CA TRP A 149 -17.03 22.09 -1.28
C TRP A 149 -18.29 21.21 -1.32
N ASN A 150 -18.85 21.00 -2.50
CA ASN A 150 -20.06 20.19 -2.67
C ASN A 150 -19.82 18.74 -2.25
N ALA A 151 -18.69 18.16 -2.63
CA ALA A 151 -18.31 16.81 -2.23
C ALA A 151 -18.16 16.68 -0.71
N GLY A 152 -17.40 17.57 -0.07
CA GLY A 152 -17.23 17.56 1.38
C GLY A 152 -18.54 17.88 2.13
N LYS A 153 -19.34 18.79 1.63
CA LYS A 153 -20.63 19.15 2.23
C LYS A 153 -21.65 18.02 2.18
N SER A 154 -21.59 17.17 1.14
CA SER A 154 -22.43 15.97 1.06
C SER A 154 -22.17 14.98 2.20
N LEU A 155 -20.98 14.99 2.78
CA LEU A 155 -20.57 14.16 3.91
C LEU A 155 -20.75 14.85 5.27
N SER A 156 -21.27 16.07 5.34
CA SER A 156 -21.32 16.85 6.57
C SER A 156 -22.02 16.16 7.74
N LYS A 157 -23.00 15.29 7.46
CA LYS A 157 -23.70 14.49 8.50
C LYS A 157 -22.86 13.29 9.00
N ASN A 158 -21.80 12.98 8.31
CA ASN A 158 -20.89 11.86 8.59
C ASN A 158 -19.60 12.33 9.27
N ILE A 159 -19.38 13.65 9.38
CA ILE A 159 -18.18 14.22 10.00
C ILE A 159 -18.41 14.29 11.51
N GLY A 160 -17.46 13.77 12.27
CA GLY A 160 -17.56 13.79 13.74
C GLY A 160 -16.25 13.42 14.43
N GLU A 161 -16.27 13.43 15.74
CA GLU A 161 -15.12 13.10 16.58
C GLU A 161 -15.02 11.58 16.76
N VAL A 162 -14.22 10.94 15.93
CA VAL A 162 -14.11 9.47 15.88
C VAL A 162 -13.51 8.88 17.15
N ARG A 163 -12.61 9.59 17.86
CA ARG A 163 -12.00 9.08 19.10
C ARG A 163 -13.05 8.79 20.18
N GLU A 164 -14.04 9.68 20.36
CA GLU A 164 -15.12 9.50 21.32
C GLU A 164 -16.01 8.31 20.91
N LEU A 165 -16.27 8.17 19.61
CA LEU A 165 -17.01 7.02 19.10
C LEU A 165 -16.26 5.72 19.38
N ILE A 166 -14.96 5.64 19.06
CA ILE A 166 -14.14 4.45 19.30
C ILE A 166 -14.12 4.12 20.80
N LEU A 167 -13.89 5.10 21.66
CA LEU A 167 -13.89 4.91 23.11
C LEU A 167 -15.22 4.34 23.60
N LYS A 168 -16.34 4.88 23.14
CA LYS A 168 -17.68 4.39 23.46
C LYS A 168 -17.89 2.95 23.03
N GLU A 169 -17.49 2.61 21.80
CA GLU A 169 -17.64 1.24 21.26
C GLU A 169 -16.75 0.24 22.01
N MET A 170 -15.55 0.66 22.39
CA MET A 170 -14.65 -0.15 23.22
C MET A 170 -15.22 -0.42 24.61
N LEU A 171 -15.77 0.61 25.28
CA LEU A 171 -16.41 0.47 26.58
C LEU A 171 -17.68 -0.40 26.52
N ALA A 172 -18.34 -0.43 25.38
CA ALA A 172 -19.46 -1.35 25.11
C ALA A 172 -19.02 -2.80 24.83
N GLY A 173 -17.71 -3.08 24.77
CA GLY A 173 -17.15 -4.41 24.52
C GLY A 173 -17.14 -4.81 23.05
N HIS A 174 -17.32 -3.87 22.13
CA HIS A 174 -17.25 -4.16 20.70
C HIS A 174 -15.80 -4.34 20.24
N THR A 175 -15.60 -5.22 19.26
CA THR A 175 -14.30 -5.41 18.61
C THR A 175 -14.04 -4.32 17.59
N ILE A 176 -12.92 -3.62 17.74
CA ILE A 176 -12.46 -2.61 16.79
C ILE A 176 -11.39 -3.24 15.88
N ILE A 177 -11.56 -3.09 14.58
CA ILE A 177 -10.58 -3.56 13.57
C ILE A 177 -9.94 -2.33 12.95
N GLY A 178 -8.60 -2.24 13.06
CA GLY A 178 -7.80 -1.22 12.38
C GLY A 178 -7.16 -1.78 11.12
N GLU A 179 -7.29 -1.06 10.01
CA GLU A 179 -6.63 -1.35 8.75
C GLU A 179 -5.89 -0.10 8.25
N PHE A 180 -4.63 -0.28 7.87
CA PHE A 180 -3.79 0.82 7.39
C PHE A 180 -3.71 0.81 5.86
N GLY A 181 -3.50 1.99 5.31
CA GLY A 181 -3.06 2.12 3.92
C GLY A 181 -1.60 1.68 3.77
N GLN A 182 -1.22 1.27 2.56
CA GLN A 182 0.12 0.87 2.13
C GLN A 182 0.65 -0.40 2.82
N ALA A 183 1.95 -0.62 2.75
CA ALA A 183 2.60 -1.81 3.30
C ALA A 183 3.68 -1.40 4.32
N TYR A 184 4.05 -2.33 5.21
CA TYR A 184 5.05 -2.12 6.26
C TYR A 184 6.33 -1.44 5.76
N TRP A 185 6.88 -1.91 4.66
CA TRP A 185 8.13 -1.37 4.08
C TRP A 185 7.98 -0.02 3.37
N LEU A 186 6.77 0.53 3.28
CA LEU A 186 6.50 1.90 2.82
C LEU A 186 6.33 2.91 3.95
N ASP A 187 6.49 2.49 5.21
CA ASP A 187 6.45 3.37 6.37
C ASP A 187 7.50 4.49 6.26
N LYS A 188 7.09 5.72 6.58
CA LYS A 188 7.96 6.91 6.44
C LYS A 188 9.27 6.84 7.22
N ARG A 189 9.34 6.05 8.30
CA ARG A 189 10.54 5.89 9.13
C ARG A 189 11.17 4.52 9.05
N HIS A 190 10.34 3.46 8.98
CA HIS A 190 10.81 2.08 9.00
C HIS A 190 10.96 1.47 7.62
N GLY A 191 10.37 2.08 6.59
CA GLY A 191 10.43 1.61 5.22
C GLY A 191 11.74 1.89 4.48
N TYR A 192 11.67 1.70 3.18
CA TYR A 192 12.80 1.88 2.24
C TYR A 192 13.04 3.35 1.91
N SER A 193 13.30 4.19 2.93
CA SER A 193 13.61 5.60 2.70
C SER A 193 14.74 5.77 1.66
N PRO A 194 14.59 6.72 0.71
CA PRO A 194 13.56 7.73 0.58
C PRO A 194 12.30 7.29 -0.21
N ASN A 195 12.21 6.03 -0.63
CA ASN A 195 11.11 5.49 -1.44
C ASN A 195 9.99 4.94 -0.56
N VAL A 196 9.34 5.82 0.19
CA VAL A 196 8.31 5.52 1.20
C VAL A 196 7.07 6.40 1.01
N THR A 197 5.98 6.09 1.72
CA THR A 197 4.84 7.00 1.84
C THR A 197 5.10 8.05 2.92
N ALA A 198 4.24 9.04 3.03
CA ALA A 198 4.35 10.10 4.04
C ALA A 198 3.73 9.73 5.40
N SER A 199 3.03 8.61 5.48
CA SER A 199 2.37 8.13 6.69
C SER A 199 3.14 7.01 7.39
N HIS A 200 2.80 6.75 8.63
CA HIS A 200 3.11 5.48 9.28
C HIS A 200 2.16 4.38 8.78
N THR A 201 2.63 3.15 8.70
CA THR A 201 1.89 2.04 8.07
C THR A 201 1.84 0.79 8.96
N TYR A 202 2.09 0.90 10.25
CA TYR A 202 2.09 -0.23 11.17
C TYR A 202 1.47 0.15 12.54
N THR A 203 1.39 -0.81 13.45
CA THR A 203 0.58 -0.79 14.68
C THR A 203 0.56 0.52 15.50
N PRO A 204 1.65 1.27 15.74
CA PRO A 204 1.59 2.50 16.51
C PRO A 204 0.65 3.55 15.94
N GLU A 205 0.48 3.59 14.62
CA GLU A 205 -0.38 4.54 13.93
C GLU A 205 -1.85 4.44 14.34
N ILE A 206 -2.33 3.26 14.78
CA ILE A 206 -3.72 3.12 15.21
C ILE A 206 -4.05 4.03 16.40
N PHE A 207 -3.10 4.19 17.32
CA PHE A 207 -3.29 5.02 18.51
C PHE A 207 -3.27 6.51 18.19
N GLU A 208 -2.38 6.92 17.29
CA GLU A 208 -2.28 8.32 16.83
C GLU A 208 -3.48 8.70 15.97
N SER A 209 -3.81 7.90 14.95
CA SER A 209 -4.93 8.16 14.05
C SER A 209 -6.29 8.10 14.75
N ALA A 210 -6.50 7.11 15.62
CA ALA A 210 -7.74 6.99 16.37
C ALA A 210 -7.83 7.97 17.56
N GLY A 211 -6.71 8.54 18.00
CA GLY A 211 -6.65 9.45 19.16
C GLY A 211 -6.94 8.73 20.47
N ILE A 212 -6.61 7.46 20.60
CA ILE A 212 -6.84 6.64 21.80
C ILE A 212 -5.54 6.32 22.53
N PRO A 213 -5.57 6.07 23.85
CA PRO A 213 -4.40 5.66 24.60
C PRO A 213 -3.77 4.38 24.08
N VAL A 214 -2.43 4.29 24.15
CA VAL A 214 -1.69 3.08 23.83
C VAL A 214 -2.15 1.94 24.73
N GLN A 215 -2.51 0.82 24.13
CA GLN A 215 -3.02 -0.36 24.81
C GLN A 215 -2.69 -1.63 24.04
N ARG A 216 -2.97 -2.79 24.61
CA ARG A 216 -2.77 -4.06 23.91
C ARG A 216 -3.74 -4.17 22.75
N VAL A 217 -3.21 -4.47 21.57
CA VAL A 217 -3.97 -4.81 20.37
C VAL A 217 -3.46 -6.13 19.82
N HIS A 218 -4.33 -6.91 19.22
CA HIS A 218 -3.96 -8.12 18.51
C HIS A 218 -3.62 -7.75 17.05
N THR A 219 -2.44 -8.14 16.58
CA THR A 219 -1.90 -7.68 15.29
C THR A 219 -1.75 -8.84 14.31
N PHE A 220 -2.19 -8.61 13.07
CA PHE A 220 -2.02 -9.53 11.96
C PHE A 220 -1.03 -8.99 10.94
N GLY A 221 0.01 -9.76 10.64
CA GLY A 221 0.87 -9.55 9.48
C GLY A 221 0.23 -10.17 8.24
N VAL A 222 -0.15 -9.33 7.26
CA VAL A 222 -0.76 -9.80 6.02
C VAL A 222 0.27 -9.82 4.91
N ALA A 223 0.45 -10.98 4.26
CA ALA A 223 1.38 -11.20 3.17
C ALA A 223 0.74 -11.94 2.00
N LYS A 224 1.42 -11.96 0.86
CA LYS A 224 1.11 -12.85 -0.25
C LYS A 224 2.04 -14.06 -0.21
N ALA A 225 1.67 -15.13 -0.90
CA ALA A 225 2.53 -16.30 -1.10
C ALA A 225 3.72 -16.05 -2.07
N TYR A 226 3.83 -14.84 -2.62
CA TYR A 226 4.91 -14.28 -3.43
C TYR A 226 5.02 -12.79 -3.14
N ASP A 227 5.95 -12.08 -3.75
CA ASP A 227 6.10 -10.65 -3.53
C ASP A 227 5.66 -9.79 -4.70
N THR A 228 5.18 -8.60 -4.37
CA THR A 228 4.86 -7.56 -5.35
C THR A 228 5.36 -6.22 -4.87
N LYS A 229 5.76 -5.37 -5.80
CA LYS A 229 6.27 -4.05 -5.50
C LYS A 229 5.78 -3.01 -6.48
N VAL A 230 5.60 -1.79 -5.99
CA VAL A 230 5.34 -0.59 -6.80
C VAL A 230 6.38 0.46 -6.40
N GLY A 231 6.86 1.25 -7.35
CA GLY A 231 7.91 2.23 -7.13
C GLY A 231 9.25 1.81 -7.74
N THR A 232 10.27 2.61 -7.51
CA THR A 232 11.58 2.49 -8.18
C THR A 232 12.69 1.97 -7.27
N HIS A 233 12.38 1.68 -6.00
CA HIS A 233 13.37 1.13 -5.08
C HIS A 233 13.74 -0.33 -5.43
N THR A 234 14.93 -0.75 -5.01
CA THR A 234 15.47 -2.09 -5.28
C THR A 234 14.51 -3.20 -4.87
N PHE A 235 14.25 -4.13 -5.78
CA PHE A 235 13.47 -5.33 -5.54
C PHE A 235 14.37 -6.55 -5.68
N ILE A 236 15.00 -6.97 -4.58
CA ILE A 236 16.07 -7.98 -4.56
C ILE A 236 15.57 -9.32 -5.09
N THR A 237 14.32 -9.69 -4.83
CA THR A 237 13.71 -10.96 -5.22
C THR A 237 12.88 -10.88 -6.50
N GLU A 238 13.03 -9.81 -7.30
CA GLU A 238 12.29 -9.67 -8.55
C GLU A 238 12.48 -10.88 -9.46
N MET A 239 11.38 -11.41 -9.99
CA MET A 239 11.41 -12.49 -10.96
C MET A 239 11.87 -11.97 -12.32
N ASP A 240 12.64 -12.76 -13.04
CA ASP A 240 12.91 -12.48 -14.44
C ASP A 240 11.61 -12.30 -15.21
N GLY A 241 11.51 -11.22 -15.98
CA GLY A 241 10.29 -10.87 -16.72
C GLY A 241 9.87 -11.92 -17.77
N SER A 242 10.78 -12.77 -18.22
CA SER A 242 10.53 -13.89 -19.13
C SER A 242 10.08 -15.16 -18.43
N HIS A 243 10.19 -15.23 -17.10
CA HIS A 243 9.79 -16.41 -16.34
C HIS A 243 8.26 -16.65 -16.44
N PRO A 244 7.81 -17.87 -16.77
CA PRO A 244 6.38 -18.15 -16.98
C PRO A 244 5.48 -17.75 -15.81
N LEU A 245 5.93 -17.97 -14.56
CA LEU A 245 5.19 -17.51 -13.38
C LEU A 245 5.11 -15.98 -13.30
N ALA A 246 6.18 -15.26 -13.62
CA ALA A 246 6.18 -13.80 -13.63
C ALA A 246 5.17 -13.25 -14.67
N ILE A 247 5.13 -13.85 -15.87
CA ILE A 247 4.16 -13.49 -16.91
C ILE A 247 2.73 -13.68 -16.40
N LYS A 248 2.45 -14.84 -15.79
CA LYS A 248 1.13 -15.15 -15.20
C LYS A 248 0.75 -14.14 -14.10
N LEU A 249 1.65 -13.90 -13.13
CA LEU A 249 1.38 -13.01 -12.01
C LEU A 249 1.17 -11.55 -12.45
N LYS A 250 1.91 -11.10 -13.45
CA LYS A 250 1.73 -9.76 -14.03
C LYS A 250 0.35 -9.55 -14.63
N GLN A 251 -0.33 -10.59 -15.08
CA GLN A 251 -1.70 -10.49 -15.62
C GLN A 251 -2.75 -10.18 -14.53
N ILE A 252 -2.45 -10.45 -13.26
CA ILE A 252 -3.39 -10.28 -12.13
C ILE A 252 -2.93 -9.24 -11.10
N GLU A 253 -1.72 -8.71 -11.25
CA GLU A 253 -1.13 -7.76 -10.28
C GLU A 253 -1.15 -6.33 -10.80
N PHE A 254 -2.22 -5.62 -10.45
CA PHE A 254 -2.40 -4.20 -10.73
C PHE A 254 -2.75 -3.44 -9.46
N GLY A 255 -2.38 -2.16 -9.42
CA GLY A 255 -2.83 -1.25 -8.37
C GLY A 255 -4.32 -0.94 -8.55
N THR A 256 -5.15 -1.26 -7.58
CA THR A 256 -6.62 -1.07 -7.67
C THR A 256 -6.98 0.40 -7.96
N SER A 257 -6.29 1.34 -7.31
CA SER A 257 -6.59 2.78 -7.45
C SER A 257 -5.90 3.46 -8.63
N THR A 258 -4.86 2.86 -9.23
CA THR A 258 -4.05 3.51 -10.27
C THR A 258 -4.01 2.74 -11.58
N GLY A 259 -4.48 1.49 -11.59
CA GLY A 259 -4.33 0.59 -12.73
C GLY A 259 -2.86 0.27 -13.07
N ARG A 260 -1.90 0.71 -12.24
CA ARG A 260 -0.47 0.51 -12.50
C ARG A 260 -0.09 -0.94 -12.27
N GLN A 261 0.60 -1.55 -13.22
CA GLN A 261 1.14 -2.90 -13.08
C GLN A 261 2.19 -2.94 -11.97
N ARG A 262 2.12 -3.97 -11.14
CA ARG A 262 3.11 -4.24 -10.09
C ARG A 262 4.25 -5.09 -10.65
N MET A 263 5.46 -4.88 -10.15
CA MET A 263 6.55 -5.84 -10.25
C MET A 263 6.19 -7.07 -9.42
N VAL A 264 6.66 -8.23 -9.84
CA VAL A 264 6.44 -9.51 -9.14
C VAL A 264 7.76 -10.15 -8.77
N GLY A 265 7.82 -10.79 -7.62
CA GLY A 265 9.03 -11.41 -7.08
C GLY A 265 8.74 -12.70 -6.34
N TRP A 266 9.79 -13.47 -6.09
CA TRP A 266 9.74 -14.66 -5.25
C TRP A 266 9.45 -14.30 -3.80
N TYR A 267 8.92 -15.25 -3.03
CA TYR A 267 8.65 -15.04 -1.61
C TYR A 267 9.93 -14.66 -0.85
N ASP A 268 9.95 -13.48 -0.27
CA ASP A 268 11.07 -12.94 0.47
C ASP A 268 10.86 -13.13 1.99
N ALA A 269 11.47 -14.18 2.54
CA ALA A 269 11.38 -14.47 3.95
C ALA A 269 12.15 -13.44 4.80
N ILE A 270 13.14 -12.73 4.21
CA ILE A 270 13.92 -11.70 4.91
C ILE A 270 13.06 -10.47 5.16
N GLU A 271 12.37 -9.96 4.11
CA GLU A 271 11.47 -8.81 4.29
C GLU A 271 10.35 -9.11 5.28
N LYS A 272 9.76 -10.31 5.20
CA LYS A 272 8.63 -10.70 6.06
C LYS A 272 9.05 -11.02 7.50
N GLY A 273 10.16 -11.73 7.67
CA GLY A 273 10.71 -12.05 8.98
C GLY A 273 11.18 -10.79 9.71
N ASP A 274 11.82 -9.87 9.01
CA ASP A 274 12.26 -8.60 9.57
C ASP A 274 11.05 -7.70 9.93
N ALA A 275 10.02 -7.67 9.08
CA ALA A 275 8.76 -7.00 9.39
C ALA A 275 8.05 -7.62 10.60
N LEU A 276 8.06 -8.96 10.73
CA LEU A 276 7.53 -9.65 11.90
C LEU A 276 8.29 -9.25 13.18
N ARG A 277 9.62 -9.25 13.11
CA ARG A 277 10.52 -8.92 14.24
C ARG A 277 10.29 -7.51 14.78
N TYR A 278 10.23 -6.53 13.89
CA TYR A 278 10.13 -5.10 14.28
C TYR A 278 8.71 -4.55 14.27
N GLY A 279 7.81 -5.14 13.51
CA GLY A 279 6.40 -4.80 13.52
C GLY A 279 5.60 -5.42 14.67
N GLY A 280 6.13 -6.50 15.28
CA GLY A 280 5.52 -7.16 16.44
C GLY A 280 4.19 -7.84 16.12
N PHE A 281 4.04 -8.38 14.91
CA PHE A 281 2.83 -9.10 14.50
C PHE A 281 2.67 -10.41 15.29
N GLN A 282 1.47 -10.66 15.79
CA GLN A 282 1.16 -11.80 16.64
C GLN A 282 0.60 -13.00 15.87
N ASP A 283 -0.08 -12.74 14.78
CA ASP A 283 -0.57 -13.76 13.87
C ASP A 283 -0.34 -13.36 12.42
N LEU A 284 -0.46 -14.32 11.52
CA LEU A 284 -0.18 -14.17 10.10
C LEU A 284 -1.40 -14.51 9.25
N MET A 285 -1.52 -13.82 8.13
CA MET A 285 -2.41 -14.15 7.03
C MET A 285 -1.61 -14.17 5.73
N ILE A 286 -1.64 -15.29 5.00
CA ILE A 286 -1.00 -15.40 3.69
C ILE A 286 -2.07 -15.59 2.62
N ASN A 287 -2.09 -14.71 1.63
CA ASN A 287 -3.05 -14.70 0.54
C ASN A 287 -2.43 -15.17 -0.77
N LYS A 288 -3.31 -15.47 -1.75
CA LYS A 288 -2.94 -15.76 -3.15
C LYS A 288 -2.05 -16.99 -3.35
N LEU A 289 -2.24 -18.02 -2.53
CA LEU A 289 -1.54 -19.30 -2.74
C LEU A 289 -1.94 -19.94 -4.08
N ASP A 290 -3.21 -19.80 -4.48
CA ASP A 290 -3.77 -20.24 -5.75
C ASP A 290 -3.05 -19.67 -6.98
N ALA A 291 -2.52 -18.46 -6.88
CA ALA A 291 -1.80 -17.81 -7.97
C ALA A 291 -0.49 -18.56 -8.35
N LEU A 292 0.06 -19.37 -7.45
CA LEU A 292 1.29 -20.15 -7.65
C LEU A 292 1.06 -21.50 -8.33
N THR A 293 -0.18 -21.96 -8.49
CA THR A 293 -0.48 -23.19 -9.27
C THR A 293 0.12 -23.07 -10.66
N TYR A 294 0.94 -24.01 -11.09
CA TYR A 294 1.57 -23.95 -12.39
C TYR A 294 0.78 -24.71 -13.48
N SER A 295 1.01 -24.35 -14.72
CA SER A 295 0.38 -24.96 -15.89
C SER A 295 1.43 -25.30 -16.96
N GLY A 296 2.35 -26.20 -16.66
CA GLY A 296 3.22 -26.85 -17.64
C GLY A 296 4.28 -26.01 -18.37
N ALA A 297 4.31 -24.68 -18.18
CA ALA A 297 5.25 -23.79 -18.88
C ALA A 297 6.66 -23.77 -18.28
N TRP A 298 6.82 -24.25 -17.06
CA TRP A 298 8.12 -24.48 -16.40
C TRP A 298 8.04 -25.73 -15.50
N ASN A 299 9.13 -26.08 -14.82
CA ASN A 299 9.19 -27.27 -13.95
C ASN A 299 8.32 -27.18 -12.68
N GLY A 300 7.65 -26.04 -12.44
CA GLY A 300 6.81 -25.82 -11.26
C GLY A 300 7.58 -25.51 -9.98
N GLU A 301 8.89 -25.29 -10.05
CA GLU A 301 9.73 -24.99 -8.89
C GLU A 301 9.43 -23.60 -8.35
N LEU A 302 9.23 -23.50 -7.02
CA LEU A 302 8.99 -22.26 -6.30
C LEU A 302 10.18 -21.90 -5.41
N LEU A 303 10.57 -20.64 -5.39
CA LEU A 303 11.74 -20.18 -4.65
C LEU A 303 11.34 -19.35 -3.42
N ILE A 304 12.03 -19.59 -2.30
CA ILE A 304 11.96 -18.77 -1.09
C ILE A 304 13.33 -18.13 -0.86
N CYS A 305 13.40 -16.81 -0.80
CA CYS A 305 14.62 -16.10 -0.41
C CYS A 305 14.82 -16.22 1.10
N THR A 306 15.93 -16.87 1.51
CA THR A 306 16.26 -17.17 2.91
C THR A 306 17.45 -16.40 3.44
N ALA A 307 18.18 -15.69 2.57
CA ALA A 307 19.24 -14.75 2.90
C ALA A 307 19.46 -13.78 1.73
N TYR A 308 20.10 -12.66 2.00
CA TYR A 308 20.76 -11.86 0.97
C TYR A 308 22.26 -12.04 1.07
N GLN A 309 22.98 -11.90 -0.04
CA GLN A 309 24.43 -12.04 -0.09
C GLN A 309 25.08 -10.86 -0.81
N ASP A 310 26.14 -10.31 -0.24
CA ASP A 310 26.95 -9.29 -0.92
C ASP A 310 28.05 -9.92 -1.80
N SER A 311 28.80 -9.08 -2.51
CA SER A 311 29.89 -9.52 -3.40
C SER A 311 31.06 -10.19 -2.68
N ALA A 312 31.20 -10.00 -1.37
CA ALA A 312 32.22 -10.63 -0.53
C ALA A 312 31.75 -11.98 0.06
N GLY A 313 30.52 -12.41 -0.26
CA GLY A 313 29.94 -13.65 0.25
C GLY A 313 29.31 -13.54 1.62
N LYS A 314 29.26 -12.34 2.22
CA LYS A 314 28.60 -12.13 3.51
C LYS A 314 27.09 -12.26 3.38
N LEU A 315 26.50 -13.03 4.30
CA LEU A 315 25.06 -13.24 4.35
C LEU A 315 24.38 -12.21 5.27
N TYR A 316 23.21 -11.75 4.84
CA TYR A 316 22.32 -10.87 5.60
C TYR A 316 20.99 -11.58 5.83
N LYS A 317 20.60 -11.71 7.10
CA LYS A 317 19.28 -12.20 7.52
C LYS A 317 18.40 -11.07 8.10
N HIS A 318 18.57 -9.88 7.59
CA HIS A 318 17.77 -8.70 7.89
C HIS A 318 17.78 -7.78 6.66
N VAL A 319 16.86 -6.84 6.61
CA VAL A 319 16.80 -5.84 5.53
C VAL A 319 17.73 -4.66 5.85
N PRO A 320 18.85 -4.47 5.12
CA PRO A 320 19.69 -3.30 5.34
C PRO A 320 18.95 -2.02 5.01
N ARG A 321 18.96 -1.05 5.93
CA ARG A 321 18.30 0.26 5.74
C ARG A 321 18.97 1.09 4.63
N ASN A 322 20.26 0.93 4.44
CA ASN A 322 21.03 1.65 3.44
C ASN A 322 20.74 1.11 2.05
N GLU A 323 20.22 1.97 1.17
CA GLU A 323 19.84 1.59 -0.20
C GLU A 323 21.06 1.21 -1.05
N VAL A 324 22.22 1.83 -0.83
CA VAL A 324 23.46 1.49 -1.54
C VAL A 324 23.86 0.04 -1.26
N ILE A 325 23.72 -0.39 0.00
CA ILE A 325 23.95 -1.80 0.38
C ILE A 325 22.91 -2.68 -0.30
N ARG A 326 21.61 -2.36 -0.21
CA ARG A 326 20.57 -3.18 -0.84
C ARG A 326 20.77 -3.38 -2.33
N LYS A 327 21.19 -2.33 -3.06
CA LYS A 327 21.47 -2.41 -4.50
C LYS A 327 22.58 -3.39 -4.86
N SER A 328 23.50 -3.68 -3.95
CA SER A 328 24.61 -4.62 -4.16
C SER A 328 24.30 -6.06 -3.78
N LEU A 329 23.15 -6.31 -3.13
CA LEU A 329 22.77 -7.62 -2.63
C LEU A 329 22.13 -8.48 -3.70
N LYS A 330 22.38 -9.78 -3.60
CA LYS A 330 21.72 -10.83 -4.39
C LYS A 330 20.92 -11.75 -3.46
N PRO A 331 19.78 -12.26 -3.92
CA PRO A 331 18.99 -13.19 -3.12
C PRO A 331 19.65 -14.58 -3.09
N VAL A 332 19.56 -15.23 -1.94
CA VAL A 332 19.91 -16.66 -1.78
C VAL A 332 18.60 -17.42 -1.63
N TYR A 333 18.36 -18.35 -2.54
CA TYR A 333 17.11 -19.07 -2.60
C TYR A 333 17.22 -20.50 -2.12
N THR A 334 16.13 -21.00 -1.52
CA THR A 334 15.82 -22.41 -1.35
C THR A 334 14.65 -22.74 -2.25
N ALA A 335 14.80 -23.84 -3.03
CA ALA A 335 13.81 -24.28 -4.00
C ALA A 335 12.87 -25.33 -3.42
N TYR A 336 11.58 -25.25 -3.79
CA TYR A 336 10.53 -26.16 -3.37
C TYR A 336 9.72 -26.64 -4.57
N PRO A 337 9.25 -27.89 -4.59
CA PRO A 337 8.32 -28.35 -5.61
C PRO A 337 7.01 -27.54 -5.54
N GLY A 338 6.52 -27.10 -6.68
CA GLY A 338 5.17 -26.54 -6.80
C GLY A 338 4.10 -27.62 -7.00
N TRP A 339 2.92 -27.20 -7.40
CA TRP A 339 1.76 -28.06 -7.66
C TRP A 339 1.00 -27.56 -8.88
N SER A 340 0.32 -28.48 -9.56
CA SER A 340 -0.48 -28.19 -10.76
C SER A 340 -1.98 -28.27 -10.52
N GLU A 341 -2.40 -28.79 -9.38
CA GLU A 341 -3.79 -28.94 -9.00
C GLU A 341 -4.42 -27.59 -8.68
N ASP A 342 -5.66 -27.37 -9.11
CA ASP A 342 -6.44 -26.20 -8.68
C ASP A 342 -6.80 -26.34 -7.19
N ILE A 343 -6.30 -25.42 -6.38
CA ILE A 343 -6.52 -25.37 -4.94
C ILE A 343 -7.63 -24.39 -4.52
N SER A 344 -8.29 -23.71 -5.45
CA SER A 344 -9.30 -22.70 -5.17
C SER A 344 -10.55 -23.27 -4.44
N GLY A 345 -10.76 -24.59 -4.59
CA GLY A 345 -11.78 -25.35 -3.90
C GLY A 345 -11.43 -25.83 -2.48
N ALA A 346 -10.16 -25.74 -2.06
CA ALA A 346 -9.72 -26.17 -0.72
C ALA A 346 -10.36 -25.32 0.39
N ARG A 347 -10.83 -25.95 1.45
CA ARG A 347 -11.42 -25.29 2.63
C ARG A 347 -10.76 -25.71 3.93
N LYS A 348 -9.98 -26.80 3.90
CA LYS A 348 -9.16 -27.30 4.99
C LYS A 348 -7.71 -27.37 4.56
N PHE A 349 -6.79 -27.24 5.49
CA PHE A 349 -5.37 -27.37 5.20
C PHE A 349 -5.01 -28.75 4.62
N ALA A 350 -5.70 -29.78 5.05
CA ALA A 350 -5.52 -31.15 4.55
C ALA A 350 -5.95 -31.33 3.08
N ASP A 351 -6.82 -30.47 2.55
CA ASP A 351 -7.29 -30.52 1.16
C ASP A 351 -6.21 -30.09 0.16
N LEU A 352 -5.17 -29.39 0.65
CA LEU A 352 -4.07 -28.93 -0.19
C LEU A 352 -3.16 -30.10 -0.62
N PRO A 353 -2.61 -30.07 -1.87
CA PRO A 353 -1.55 -30.97 -2.28
C PRO A 353 -0.38 -30.98 -1.31
N VAL A 354 0.32 -32.11 -1.20
CA VAL A 354 1.47 -32.25 -0.29
C VAL A 354 2.52 -31.19 -0.55
N ALA A 355 2.81 -30.87 -1.84
CA ALA A 355 3.75 -29.84 -2.23
C ALA A 355 3.31 -28.45 -1.72
N ALA A 356 2.02 -28.09 -1.86
CA ALA A 356 1.48 -26.82 -1.37
C ALA A 356 1.58 -26.72 0.16
N ARG A 357 1.24 -27.79 0.90
CA ARG A 357 1.38 -27.84 2.37
C ARG A 357 2.84 -27.64 2.81
N ARG A 358 3.78 -28.29 2.14
CA ARG A 358 5.23 -28.14 2.41
C ARG A 358 5.72 -26.75 2.09
N TYR A 359 5.27 -26.16 0.99
CA TYR A 359 5.64 -24.78 0.64
C TYR A 359 5.12 -23.77 1.66
N VAL A 360 3.86 -23.91 2.12
CA VAL A 360 3.29 -23.07 3.18
C VAL A 360 4.11 -23.21 4.48
N ALA A 361 4.44 -24.44 4.86
CA ALA A 361 5.27 -24.71 6.04
C ALA A 361 6.66 -24.05 5.92
N ALA A 362 7.27 -24.16 4.73
CA ALA A 362 8.57 -23.56 4.45
C ALA A 362 8.54 -22.03 4.48
N MET A 363 7.49 -21.38 3.93
CA MET A 363 7.31 -19.94 4.03
C MET A 363 7.28 -19.48 5.49
N VAL A 364 6.46 -20.14 6.33
CA VAL A 364 6.33 -19.78 7.76
C VAL A 364 7.63 -20.06 8.49
N LYS A 365 8.25 -21.22 8.29
CA LYS A 365 9.53 -21.56 8.92
C LYS A 365 10.62 -20.54 8.61
N SER A 366 10.81 -20.22 7.33
CA SER A 366 11.86 -19.29 6.89
C SER A 366 11.68 -17.89 7.47
N LEU A 367 10.45 -17.37 7.50
CA LEU A 367 10.22 -16.06 8.12
C LEU A 367 10.42 -16.06 9.65
N LEU A 368 10.07 -17.15 10.35
CA LEU A 368 10.33 -17.30 11.79
C LEU A 368 11.82 -17.41 12.09
N GLU A 369 12.59 -18.13 11.27
CA GLU A 369 14.05 -18.22 11.36
C GLU A 369 14.73 -16.86 11.22
N VAL A 370 14.18 -15.97 10.39
CA VAL A 370 14.65 -14.58 10.27
C VAL A 370 14.21 -13.75 11.49
N ALA A 371 12.93 -13.81 11.86
CA ALA A 371 12.40 -13.01 12.95
C ALA A 371 13.08 -13.31 14.30
N TYR A 372 13.49 -14.55 14.53
CA TYR A 372 14.08 -15.02 15.78
C TYR A 372 15.52 -15.54 15.60
N ALA A 373 16.26 -15.06 14.58
CA ALA A 373 17.58 -15.56 14.21
C ALA A 373 18.60 -15.60 15.37
N ASP A 374 18.55 -14.58 16.26
CA ASP A 374 19.52 -14.38 17.34
C ASP A 374 18.94 -14.63 18.74
N GLN A 375 17.81 -15.34 18.82
CA GLN A 375 17.08 -15.53 20.09
C GLN A 375 16.53 -16.95 20.20
N THR A 376 16.29 -17.36 21.43
CA THR A 376 15.46 -18.54 21.68
C THR A 376 14.05 -18.24 21.23
N TRP A 377 13.47 -19.12 20.44
CA TRP A 377 12.10 -18.96 19.97
C TRP A 377 11.12 -18.87 21.13
N PRO A 378 10.17 -17.92 21.10
CA PRO A 378 9.16 -17.81 22.14
C PRO A 378 8.26 -19.04 22.16
N LYS A 379 7.65 -19.32 23.33
CA LYS A 379 6.70 -20.42 23.47
C LYS A 379 5.48 -20.22 22.55
N ASP A 380 5.02 -18.97 22.47
CA ASP A 380 3.88 -18.57 21.64
C ASP A 380 4.40 -17.93 20.35
N LEU A 381 4.55 -18.74 19.33
CA LEU A 381 4.92 -18.27 17.99
C LEU A 381 3.70 -17.66 17.25
N PRO A 382 3.94 -16.68 16.37
CA PRO A 382 2.92 -16.24 15.44
C PRO A 382 2.37 -17.40 14.61
N ASN A 383 1.05 -17.54 14.59
CA ASN A 383 0.39 -18.61 13.83
C ASN A 383 -0.13 -18.08 12.49
N LEU A 384 -0.05 -18.90 11.46
CA LEU A 384 -0.76 -18.64 10.21
C LEU A 384 -2.25 -18.96 10.41
N ARG A 385 -3.03 -17.92 10.76
CA ARG A 385 -4.48 -18.06 11.06
C ARG A 385 -5.34 -18.19 9.81
N TYR A 386 -4.92 -17.53 8.72
CA TYR A 386 -5.70 -17.45 7.50
C TYR A 386 -4.81 -17.68 6.28
N LEU A 387 -5.24 -18.59 5.42
CA LEU A 387 -4.55 -18.91 4.18
C LEU A 387 -5.52 -18.76 3.01
N GLY A 388 -5.32 -17.73 2.18
CA GLY A 388 -6.16 -17.43 1.02
C GLY A 388 -5.77 -18.28 -0.18
N VAL A 389 -6.77 -18.97 -0.75
CA VAL A 389 -6.65 -19.88 -1.90
C VAL A 389 -7.51 -19.44 -3.09
N GLY A 390 -7.96 -18.17 -3.08
CA GLY A 390 -8.75 -17.57 -4.15
C GLY A 390 -9.25 -16.17 -3.77
N PRO A 391 -9.95 -15.46 -4.69
CA PRO A 391 -10.36 -14.07 -4.51
C PRO A 391 -11.59 -13.88 -3.61
N LEU A 392 -12.37 -14.93 -3.35
CA LEU A 392 -13.62 -14.81 -2.59
C LEU A 392 -13.38 -14.96 -1.08
N PRO A 393 -14.16 -14.29 -0.23
CA PRO A 393 -14.09 -14.43 1.24
C PRO A 393 -14.29 -15.88 1.72
N SER A 394 -15.00 -16.70 0.97
CA SER A 394 -15.20 -18.14 1.25
C SER A 394 -13.99 -19.01 0.92
N GLN A 395 -12.98 -18.47 0.22
CA GLN A 395 -11.78 -19.18 -0.21
C GLN A 395 -10.60 -18.94 0.75
N ILE A 396 -10.90 -19.05 2.05
CA ILE A 396 -9.92 -18.88 3.13
C ILE A 396 -9.92 -20.16 3.99
N ILE A 397 -8.76 -20.79 4.11
CA ILE A 397 -8.49 -21.90 5.02
C ILE A 397 -8.19 -21.33 6.40
N LYS A 398 -8.85 -21.87 7.46
CA LYS A 398 -8.77 -21.39 8.84
C LYS A 398 -8.23 -22.44 9.82
N ASP A 399 -8.06 -23.68 9.38
CA ASP A 399 -7.61 -24.82 10.18
C ASP A 399 -6.12 -25.17 9.89
N VAL A 400 -5.32 -24.15 9.59
CA VAL A 400 -3.86 -24.32 9.46
C VAL A 400 -3.30 -24.79 10.80
N PRO A 401 -2.43 -25.81 10.82
CA PRO A 401 -1.82 -26.28 12.07
C PRO A 401 -1.07 -25.17 12.82
N PRO A 402 -0.99 -25.23 14.16
CA PRO A 402 -0.16 -24.31 14.94
C PRO A 402 1.28 -24.24 14.41
N ALA A 403 1.93 -23.10 14.56
CA ALA A 403 3.24 -22.84 13.95
C ALA A 403 4.27 -23.96 14.24
N LEU A 404 4.35 -24.44 15.49
CA LEU A 404 5.30 -25.51 15.87
C LEU A 404 5.01 -26.87 15.19
N GLU A 405 3.78 -27.13 14.80
CA GLU A 405 3.40 -28.33 14.06
C GLU A 405 3.57 -28.13 12.56
N LEU A 406 3.16 -26.96 12.07
CA LEU A 406 3.26 -26.60 10.66
C LEU A 406 4.70 -26.67 10.14
N ILE A 407 5.65 -26.07 10.85
CA ILE A 407 7.05 -26.02 10.41
C ILE A 407 7.74 -27.39 10.34
N LYS A 408 7.20 -28.43 10.97
CA LYS A 408 7.71 -29.80 10.85
C LYS A 408 7.43 -30.42 9.47
N LEU A 409 6.54 -29.84 8.70
CA LEU A 409 6.20 -30.29 7.34
C LEU A 409 7.18 -29.74 6.27
N ALA A 410 8.01 -28.75 6.65
CA ALA A 410 8.93 -28.07 5.74
C ALA A 410 10.20 -28.88 5.44
#